data_ab3d576a7313139e8ce41d06e2c289c6
#
_entry.id   ab3d576a7313139e8ce41d06e2c289c6
#
_cell.length_a   1.000
_cell.length_b   1.000
_cell.length_c   1.000
_cell.angle_alpha   90.00
_cell.angle_beta   90.00
_cell.angle_gamma   90.00
#
_symmetry.space_group_name_H-M   'P 1'
#
loop_
_entity.id
_entity.type
_entity.pdbx_description
1 polymer ?
#
loop_
_entity_poly.entity_id
_entity_poly.type
_entity_poly.pdbx_seq_one_letter_code
_entity_poly.pdbx_strand_id
1 'polypeptide(L)'
;MNLYNLSDTIVFKILRDIDFGYLEIINFDGAILKFGNPNDSLKANIKIKKQNFTFNLIKGGSISFAESYMKDEFETDNLSNLIEITARNIKIIHKFSGLLDLQ
;
A
#
# COMPACT_ATOMS: atom_id res chain seq x y z
N MET A 1 -3.30 4.58 21.14
CA MET A 1 -3.04 4.25 19.71
C MET A 1 -1.64 3.69 19.61
N ASN A 2 -1.49 2.51 19.03
CA ASN A 2 -0.15 1.98 18.82
C ASN A 2 0.43 2.51 17.50
N LEU A 3 1.74 2.32 17.32
CA LEU A 3 2.47 2.82 16.16
C LEU A 3 1.91 2.29 14.83
N TYR A 4 1.47 1.02 14.82
CA TYR A 4 0.96 0.39 13.60
C TYR A 4 -0.39 0.95 13.18
N ASN A 5 -1.25 1.29 14.13
CA ASN A 5 -2.52 1.94 13.83
C ASN A 5 -2.30 3.33 13.23
N LEU A 6 -1.29 4.05 13.72
CA LEU A 6 -0.94 5.35 13.17
C LEU A 6 -0.40 5.21 11.73
N SER A 7 0.48 4.25 11.49
CA SER A 7 1.01 4.03 10.15
C SER A 7 -0.08 3.60 9.17
N ASP A 8 -1.00 2.75 9.58
CA ASP A 8 -2.17 2.38 8.77
C ASP A 8 -2.97 3.61 8.37
N THR A 9 -3.27 4.49 9.34
CA THR A 9 -4.04 5.71 9.10
C THR A 9 -3.35 6.59 8.06
N ILE A 10 -2.05 6.78 8.19
CA ILE A 10 -1.27 7.62 7.27
C ILE A 10 -1.26 7.02 5.87
N VAL A 11 -0.94 5.75 5.74
CA VAL A 11 -0.83 5.08 4.44
C VAL A 11 -2.17 5.07 3.73
N PHE A 12 -3.25 4.70 4.42
CA PHE A 12 -4.57 4.61 3.79
C PHE A 12 -5.11 5.99 3.43
N LYS A 13 -4.77 7.02 4.18
CA LYS A 13 -5.13 8.39 3.81
C LYS A 13 -4.45 8.82 2.52
N ILE A 14 -3.18 8.46 2.33
CA ILE A 14 -2.45 8.76 1.09
C ILE A 14 -3.05 7.98 -0.09
N LEU A 15 -3.39 6.71 0.11
CA LEU A 15 -3.95 5.88 -0.95
C LEU A 15 -5.32 6.35 -1.44
N ARG A 16 -6.04 7.15 -0.65
CA ARG A 16 -7.31 7.72 -1.10
C ARG A 16 -7.17 8.63 -2.32
N ASP A 17 -5.97 9.13 -2.56
CA ASP A 17 -5.71 10.07 -3.65
C ASP A 17 -5.23 9.40 -4.94
N ILE A 18 -5.19 8.08 -5.02
CA ILE A 18 -4.77 7.42 -6.27
C ILE A 18 -5.76 7.72 -7.39
N ASP A 19 -5.20 8.00 -8.58
CA ASP A 19 -5.98 8.39 -9.75
C ASP A 19 -6.18 7.25 -10.74
N PHE A 20 -5.31 6.26 -10.75
CA PHE A 20 -5.29 5.19 -11.74
C PHE A 20 -5.50 3.85 -11.08
N GLY A 21 -6.41 3.06 -11.66
CA GLY A 21 -6.66 1.71 -11.21
C GLY A 21 -7.62 1.63 -10.03
N TYR A 22 -7.83 0.41 -9.60
CA TYR A 22 -8.65 0.09 -8.43
C TYR A 22 -7.86 -0.88 -7.54
N LEU A 23 -7.70 -0.51 -6.27
CA LEU A 23 -6.94 -1.30 -5.32
C LEU A 23 -7.83 -1.67 -4.13
N GLU A 24 -7.87 -2.96 -3.80
CA GLU A 24 -8.58 -3.45 -2.62
C GLU A 24 -7.57 -4.02 -1.64
N ILE A 25 -7.62 -3.58 -0.40
CA ILE A 25 -6.70 -4.03 0.65
C ILE A 25 -7.49 -4.73 1.74
N ILE A 26 -7.09 -5.96 2.07
CA ILE A 26 -7.56 -6.65 3.26
C ILE A 26 -6.50 -6.43 4.33
N ASN A 27 -6.84 -5.63 5.34
CA ASN A 27 -5.89 -5.26 6.38
C ASN A 27 -5.64 -6.44 7.32
N PHE A 28 -4.61 -6.31 8.14
CA PHE A 28 -4.22 -7.33 9.11
C PHE A 28 -5.38 -7.70 10.06
N ASP A 29 -6.20 -6.72 10.43
CA ASP A 29 -7.37 -6.92 11.29
C ASP A 29 -8.61 -7.45 10.56
N GLY A 30 -8.50 -7.70 9.24
CA GLY A 30 -9.61 -8.21 8.43
C GLY A 30 -10.45 -7.13 7.76
N ALA A 31 -10.22 -5.86 8.05
CA ALA A 31 -10.97 -4.78 7.41
C ALA A 31 -10.67 -4.72 5.92
N ILE A 32 -11.70 -4.49 5.11
CA ILE A 32 -11.57 -4.36 3.67
C ILE A 32 -11.62 -2.88 3.31
N LEU A 33 -10.57 -2.41 2.62
CA LEU A 33 -10.41 -1.02 2.23
C LEU A 33 -10.32 -0.95 0.70
N LYS A 34 -11.00 0.02 0.11
CA LYS A 34 -11.10 0.15 -1.34
C LYS A 34 -10.62 1.54 -1.77
N PHE A 35 -9.76 1.58 -2.79
CA PHE A 35 -9.15 2.82 -3.29
C PHE A 35 -9.21 2.86 -4.80
N GLY A 36 -9.40 4.05 -5.36
CA GLY A 36 -9.44 4.24 -6.79
C GLY A 36 -10.84 4.05 -7.38
N ASN A 37 -10.88 3.77 -8.68
CA ASN A 37 -12.13 3.67 -9.41
C ASN A 37 -12.54 2.20 -9.58
N PRO A 38 -13.68 1.77 -8.98
CA PRO A 38 -14.11 0.37 -9.09
C PRO A 38 -14.49 -0.05 -10.51
N ASN A 39 -14.67 0.90 -11.42
CA ASN A 39 -14.97 0.62 -12.82
C ASN A 39 -13.72 0.53 -13.69
N ASP A 40 -12.55 0.79 -13.13
CA ASP A 40 -11.29 0.68 -13.88
C ASP A 40 -11.01 -0.79 -14.18
N SER A 41 -10.53 -1.07 -15.40
CA SER A 41 -10.15 -2.43 -15.78
C SER A 41 -8.84 -2.87 -15.11
N LEU A 42 -8.01 -1.91 -14.70
CA LEU A 42 -6.76 -2.20 -14.00
C LEU A 42 -7.05 -2.35 -12.52
N LYS A 43 -7.09 -3.59 -12.05
CA LYS A 43 -7.44 -3.90 -10.66
C LYS A 43 -6.37 -4.75 -9.99
N ALA A 44 -6.16 -4.51 -8.72
CA ALA A 44 -5.26 -5.32 -7.91
C ALA A 44 -5.77 -5.40 -6.48
N ASN A 45 -5.22 -6.33 -5.72
CA ASN A 45 -5.51 -6.46 -4.32
C ASN A 45 -4.22 -6.68 -3.52
N ILE A 46 -4.30 -6.39 -2.23
CA ILE A 46 -3.26 -6.71 -1.26
C ILE A 46 -3.94 -7.31 -0.04
N LYS A 47 -3.47 -8.49 0.38
CA LYS A 47 -3.87 -9.05 1.68
C LYS A 47 -2.68 -8.93 2.63
N ILE A 48 -2.81 -8.08 3.63
CA ILE A 48 -1.73 -7.79 4.57
C ILE A 48 -1.67 -8.91 5.61
N LYS A 49 -0.49 -9.53 5.76
CA LYS A 49 -0.27 -10.68 6.65
C LYS A 49 0.54 -10.31 7.89
N LYS A 50 1.15 -9.12 7.93
CA LYS A 50 1.93 -8.64 9.07
C LYS A 50 1.42 -7.29 9.52
N GLN A 51 1.27 -7.12 10.82
CA GLN A 51 0.73 -5.89 11.40
C GLN A 51 1.60 -4.67 11.11
N ASN A 52 2.91 -4.87 10.95
CA ASN A 52 3.86 -3.78 10.73
C ASN A 52 4.07 -3.43 9.25
N PHE A 53 3.26 -3.96 8.35
CA PHE A 53 3.43 -3.77 6.89
C PHE A 53 3.46 -2.29 6.50
N THR A 54 2.46 -1.51 6.92
CA THR A 54 2.38 -0.09 6.57
C THR A 54 3.52 0.72 7.20
N PHE A 55 3.91 0.37 8.42
CA PHE A 55 5.05 1.01 9.08
C PHE A 55 6.33 0.81 8.27
N ASN A 56 6.55 -0.39 7.77
CA ASN A 56 7.71 -0.69 6.93
C ASN A 56 7.68 0.07 5.61
N LEU A 57 6.49 0.25 5.02
CA LEU A 57 6.35 1.06 3.81
C LEU A 57 6.79 2.50 4.03
N ILE A 58 6.39 3.09 5.15
CA ILE A 58 6.79 4.45 5.49
C ILE A 58 8.30 4.54 5.66
N LYS A 59 8.91 3.56 6.32
CA LYS A 59 10.35 3.55 6.58
C LYS A 59 11.19 3.35 5.33
N GLY A 60 10.80 2.44 4.46
CA GLY A 60 11.66 1.97 3.37
C GLY A 60 11.09 2.11 1.96
N GLY A 61 9.87 2.60 1.82
CA GLY A 61 9.26 2.83 0.50
C GLY A 61 9.25 1.60 -0.39
N SER A 62 9.67 1.78 -1.63
CA SER A 62 9.66 0.72 -2.65
C SER A 62 10.50 -0.49 -2.26
N ILE A 63 11.63 -0.26 -1.60
CA ILE A 63 12.52 -1.34 -1.17
C ILE A 63 11.82 -2.22 -0.14
N SER A 64 11.18 -1.60 0.86
CA SER A 64 10.42 -2.35 1.87
C SER A 64 9.25 -3.08 1.25
N PHE A 65 8.60 -2.50 0.26
CA PHE A 65 7.50 -3.16 -0.43
C PHE A 65 7.97 -4.44 -1.11
N ALA A 66 9.08 -4.38 -1.84
CA ALA A 66 9.67 -5.54 -2.49
C ALA A 66 10.11 -6.59 -1.47
N GLU A 67 10.77 -6.18 -0.38
CA GLU A 67 11.20 -7.09 0.67
C GLU A 67 10.01 -7.78 1.34
N SER A 68 8.93 -7.04 1.60
CA SER A 68 7.71 -7.60 2.19
C SER A 68 7.09 -8.67 1.30
N TYR A 69 7.12 -8.46 -0.02
CA TYR A 69 6.62 -9.46 -0.94
C TYR A 69 7.48 -10.73 -0.88
N MET A 70 8.81 -10.57 -0.90
CA MET A 70 9.74 -11.71 -0.86
C MET A 70 9.66 -12.48 0.46
N LYS A 71 9.34 -11.79 1.55
CA LYS A 71 9.17 -12.41 2.88
C LYS A 71 7.77 -12.93 3.13
N ASP A 72 6.90 -12.86 2.14
CA ASP A 72 5.50 -13.30 2.25
C ASP A 72 4.73 -12.53 3.35
N GLU A 73 4.99 -11.25 3.47
CA GLU A 73 4.32 -10.38 4.44
C GLU A 73 3.01 -9.80 3.90
N PHE A 74 2.77 -9.93 2.62
CA PHE A 74 1.47 -9.70 2.01
C PHE A 74 1.30 -10.62 0.79
N GLU A 75 0.06 -10.77 0.36
CA GLU A 75 -0.31 -11.54 -0.84
C GLU A 75 -1.05 -10.64 -1.82
N THR A 76 -0.95 -10.96 -3.10
CA THR A 76 -1.73 -10.34 -4.16
C THR A 76 -2.09 -11.38 -5.21
N ASP A 77 -3.27 -11.24 -5.80
CA ASP A 77 -3.71 -12.15 -6.87
C ASP A 77 -3.06 -11.83 -8.20
N ASN A 78 -2.58 -10.60 -8.38
CA ASN A 78 -1.97 -10.17 -9.63
C ASN A 78 -0.88 -9.14 -9.36
N LEU A 79 0.34 -9.63 -9.20
CA LEU A 79 1.49 -8.78 -8.90
C LEU A 79 1.75 -7.78 -10.03
N SER A 80 1.58 -8.20 -11.27
CA SER A 80 1.80 -7.32 -12.43
C SER A 80 0.88 -6.10 -12.38
N ASN A 81 -0.42 -6.31 -12.13
CA ASN A 81 -1.36 -5.21 -11.99
C ASN A 81 -1.04 -4.33 -10.79
N LEU A 82 -0.63 -4.93 -9.69
CA LEU A 82 -0.25 -4.17 -8.50
C LEU A 82 0.92 -3.25 -8.78
N ILE A 83 1.94 -3.76 -9.47
CA ILE A 83 3.10 -2.97 -9.85
C ILE A 83 2.69 -1.85 -10.80
N GLU A 84 1.80 -2.13 -11.75
CA GLU A 84 1.35 -1.10 -12.70
C GLU A 84 0.56 0.01 -12.00
N ILE A 85 -0.33 -0.33 -11.07
CA ILE A 85 -1.06 0.68 -10.27
C ILE A 85 -0.07 1.53 -9.49
N THR A 86 0.93 0.91 -8.87
CA THR A 86 1.96 1.62 -8.13
C THR A 86 2.72 2.58 -9.03
N ALA A 87 3.14 2.12 -10.21
CA ALA A 87 3.89 2.94 -11.14
C ALA A 87 3.08 4.12 -11.66
N ARG A 88 1.81 3.91 -11.99
CA ARG A 88 0.94 4.97 -12.50
C ARG A 88 0.59 6.03 -11.44
N ASN A 89 0.67 5.67 -10.17
CA ASN A 89 0.38 6.57 -9.05
C ASN A 89 1.66 6.97 -8.31
N ILE A 90 2.80 6.95 -8.97
CA ILE A 90 4.10 7.09 -8.32
C ILE A 90 4.24 8.41 -7.56
N LYS A 91 3.65 9.49 -8.05
CA LYS A 91 3.73 10.80 -7.36
C LYS A 91 3.04 10.76 -6.01
N ILE A 92 1.93 10.04 -5.92
CA ILE A 92 1.17 9.89 -4.67
C ILE A 92 1.91 8.94 -3.73
N ILE A 93 2.41 7.84 -4.27
CA ILE A 93 3.08 6.81 -3.48
C ILE A 93 4.42 7.31 -2.92
N HIS A 94 5.11 8.20 -3.62
CA HIS A 94 6.33 8.81 -3.11
C HIS A 94 6.14 9.58 -1.80
N LYS A 95 4.90 9.95 -1.47
CA LYS A 95 4.62 10.60 -0.18
C LYS A 95 4.93 9.68 1.00
N PHE A 96 4.92 8.35 0.80
CA PHE A 96 5.28 7.41 1.87
C PHE A 96 6.72 7.63 2.33
N SER A 97 7.67 7.62 1.39
CA SER A 97 9.07 7.76 1.74
C SER A 97 9.43 9.15 2.24
N GLY A 98 8.65 10.17 1.83
CA GLY A 98 8.89 11.54 2.30
C GLY A 98 8.51 11.75 3.76
N LEU A 99 7.65 10.91 4.33
CA LEU A 99 7.14 11.11 5.68
C LEU A 99 8.19 10.98 6.77
N LEU A 100 9.22 10.18 6.54
CA LEU A 100 10.32 9.98 7.49
C LEU A 100 11.64 10.53 6.98
N ASP A 101 11.62 11.32 5.93
CA ASP A 101 12.81 11.97 5.39
C ASP A 101 13.02 13.28 6.13
N LEU A 102 13.86 13.24 7.16
CA LEU A 102 14.13 14.37 8.03
C LEU A 102 15.38 15.16 7.64
N GLN A 103 15.85 14.99 6.45
CA GLN A 103 17.07 15.63 5.97
C GLN A 103 16.87 17.09 5.61
#